data_41b04087a0ab34e16d8c24d7579f164c
#
_entry.id   41b04087a0ab34e16d8c24d7579f164c
#
_cell.length_a   1.000
_cell.length_b   1.000
_cell.length_c   1.000
_cell.angle_alpha   90.00
_cell.angle_beta   90.00
_cell.angle_gamma   90.00
#
_symmetry.space_group_name_H-M   'P 1'
#
loop_
_entity.id
_entity.type
_entity.pdbx_description
1 polymer ?
#
loop_
_entity_poly.entity_id
_entity_poly.type
_entity_poly.pdbx_seq_one_letter_code
_entity_poly.pdbx_strand_id
1 'polypeptide(L)' 'MIANFYKFNGSIHDAILLCSKNIGCIPTVETFTKYSGQYFKIIKVILDIDSVECNVYMKRI' A
#
# COMPACT_ATOMS: atom_id res chain seq x y z
N MET A 1 -8.31 11.27 -0.58
CA MET A 1 -8.31 10.03 0.22
C MET A 1 -6.90 9.72 0.69
N ILE A 2 -6.75 9.33 1.93
CA ILE A 2 -5.46 8.93 2.46
C ILE A 2 -5.20 7.46 2.11
N ALA A 3 -4.01 7.19 1.58
CA ALA A 3 -3.52 5.84 1.34
C ALA A 3 -2.35 5.57 2.26
N ASN A 4 -2.42 4.46 2.97
CA ASN A 4 -1.34 3.98 3.83
C ASN A 4 -0.62 2.86 3.10
N PHE A 5 0.67 3.06 2.82
CA PHE A 5 1.47 2.11 2.07
C PHE A 5 2.30 1.26 3.02
N TYR A 6 2.07 -0.05 2.96
CA TYR A 6 2.74 -1.03 3.82
C TYR A 6 3.65 -1.93 3.01
N LYS A 7 4.80 -2.25 3.59
CA LYS A 7 5.66 -3.31 3.07
C LYS A 7 5.15 -4.64 3.64
N PHE A 8 4.70 -5.52 2.76
CA PHE A 8 4.23 -6.85 3.14
C PHE A 8 5.42 -7.69 3.63
N ASN A 9 5.25 -8.36 4.75
CA ASN A 9 6.31 -9.15 5.38
C ASN A 9 5.75 -10.51 5.83
N GLY A 10 5.24 -11.28 4.87
CA GLY A 10 4.71 -12.62 5.12
C GLY A 10 3.23 -12.66 5.48
N SER A 11 2.71 -11.63 6.14
CA SER A 11 1.29 -11.51 6.44
C SER A 11 0.91 -10.03 6.57
N ILE A 12 -0.39 -9.74 6.48
CA ILE A 12 -0.90 -8.38 6.65
C ILE A 12 -0.61 -7.87 8.07
N HIS A 13 -0.69 -8.76 9.07
CA HIS A 13 -0.45 -8.40 10.46
C HIS A 13 0.99 -7.99 10.74
N ASP A 14 1.93 -8.50 9.95
CA ASP A 14 3.35 -8.19 10.09
C ASP A 14 3.81 -7.11 9.11
N ALA A 15 2.88 -6.49 8.39
CA ALA A 15 3.20 -5.46 7.43
C ALA A 15 3.72 -4.21 8.13
N ILE A 16 4.71 -3.55 7.51
CA ILE A 16 5.36 -2.36 8.07
C ILE A 16 4.88 -1.14 7.30
N LEU A 17 4.35 -0.15 8.03
CA LEU A 17 3.92 1.10 7.42
C LEU A 17 5.15 1.88 6.92
N LEU A 18 5.17 2.16 5.62
CA LEU A 18 6.24 2.95 5.00
C LEU A 18 5.91 4.43 4.94
N CYS A 19 4.71 4.76 4.47
CA CYS A 19 4.27 6.14 4.35
C CYS A 19 2.76 6.22 4.18
N SER A 20 2.23 7.43 4.37
CA SER A 20 0.84 7.74 4.08
C SER A 20 0.80 8.93 3.14
N LYS A 21 -0.01 8.85 2.10
CA LYS A 21 -0.14 9.88 1.08
C LYS A 21 -1.60 10.17 0.77
N ASN A 22 -1.87 11.41 0.40
CA ASN A 22 -3.18 11.75 -0.13
C ASN A 22 -3.18 11.42 -1.62
N ILE A 23 -4.11 10.57 -2.05
CA ILE A 23 -4.18 10.09 -3.43
C ILE A 23 -5.55 10.43 -4.05
N GLY A 24 -5.56 10.63 -5.38
CA GLY A 24 -6.77 10.94 -6.11
C GLY A 24 -7.57 9.72 -6.54
N CYS A 25 -6.96 8.56 -6.61
CA CYS A 25 -7.62 7.33 -7.01
C CYS A 25 -7.00 6.14 -6.30
N ILE A 26 -7.79 5.06 -6.18
CA ILE A 26 -7.34 3.83 -5.50
C ILE A 26 -6.35 3.09 -6.40
N PRO A 27 -5.16 2.73 -5.88
CA PRO A 27 -4.18 1.97 -6.65
C PRO A 27 -4.71 0.59 -7.03
N THR A 28 -4.21 0.07 -8.14
CA THR A 28 -4.61 -1.24 -8.67
C THR A 28 -3.58 -2.30 -8.28
N VAL A 29 -4.08 -3.48 -7.88
CA VAL A 29 -3.22 -4.66 -7.64
C VAL A 29 -2.45 -4.98 -8.93
N GLU A 30 -1.24 -5.50 -8.79
CA GLU A 30 -0.28 -5.81 -9.87
C GLU A 30 0.43 -4.58 -10.45
N THR A 31 0.16 -3.39 -9.94
CA THR A 31 0.89 -2.19 -10.33
C THR A 31 2.22 -2.12 -9.58
N PHE A 32 3.24 -1.57 -10.25
CA PHE A 32 4.55 -1.37 -9.63
C PHE A 32 4.67 0.04 -9.09
N THR A 33 5.33 0.17 -7.93
CA THR A 33 5.57 1.45 -7.28
C THR A 33 7.04 1.58 -6.91
N LYS A 34 7.47 2.82 -6.70
CA LYS A 34 8.83 3.11 -6.25
C LYS A 34 8.75 3.94 -4.98
N TYR A 35 9.46 3.50 -3.96
CA TYR A 35 9.53 4.23 -2.69
C TYR A 35 10.96 4.17 -2.15
N SER A 36 11.51 5.34 -1.83
CA SER A 36 12.87 5.44 -1.28
C SER A 36 13.92 4.71 -2.14
N GLY A 37 13.80 4.83 -3.46
CA GLY A 37 14.73 4.20 -4.40
C GLY A 37 14.52 2.71 -4.63
N GLN A 38 13.53 2.11 -3.99
CA GLN A 38 13.24 0.68 -4.11
C GLN A 38 11.93 0.46 -4.84
N TYR A 39 11.84 -0.65 -5.57
CA TYR A 39 10.65 -1.00 -6.34
C TYR A 39 9.83 -2.04 -5.60
N PHE A 40 8.51 -1.86 -5.66
CA PHE A 40 7.54 -2.73 -5.03
C PHE A 40 6.43 -3.06 -6.01
N LYS A 41 5.80 -4.20 -5.80
CA LYS A 41 4.59 -4.60 -6.52
C LYS A 41 3.42 -4.56 -5.55
N ILE A 42 2.34 -3.90 -5.93
CA ILE A 42 1.12 -3.86 -5.13
C ILE A 42 0.45 -5.23 -5.20
N ILE A 43 0.30 -5.89 -4.05
CA ILE A 43 -0.27 -7.23 -3.98
C ILE A 43 -1.67 -7.26 -3.39
N LYS A 44 -2.06 -6.24 -2.63
CA LYS A 44 -3.38 -6.18 -2.01
C LYS A 44 -3.74 -4.74 -1.69
N VAL A 45 -5.01 -4.41 -1.90
CA VAL A 45 -5.57 -3.10 -1.54
C VAL A 45 -6.83 -3.34 -0.72
N ILE A 46 -6.91 -2.73 0.45
CA ILE A 46 -8.08 -2.79 1.31
C ILE A 46 -8.62 -1.38 1.48
N LEU A 47 -9.86 -1.17 1.07
CA LEU A 47 -10.55 0.08 1.29
C LEU A 47 -11.25 0.02 2.64
N ASP A 48 -10.84 0.90 3.55
CA ASP A 48 -11.48 1.04 4.86
C ASP A 48 -12.58 2.10 4.72
N ILE A 49 -13.82 1.63 4.69
CA ILE A 49 -14.98 2.50 4.50
C ILE A 49 -15.23 3.36 5.75
N ASP A 50 -14.96 2.82 6.93
CA ASP A 50 -15.22 3.53 8.19
C ASP A 50 -14.36 4.77 8.34
N SER A 51 -13.07 4.68 8.02
CA SER A 51 -12.14 5.80 8.12
C SER A 51 -11.93 6.51 6.78
N VAL A 52 -12.51 5.99 5.69
CA VAL A 52 -12.32 6.49 4.32
C VAL A 52 -10.84 6.55 3.97
N GLU A 53 -10.13 5.46 4.26
CA GLU A 53 -8.71 5.29 3.95
C GLU A 53 -8.50 4.04 3.11
N CYS A 54 -7.38 4.01 2.43
CA CYS A 54 -6.99 2.90 1.58
C CYS A 54 -5.68 2.32 2.12
N ASN A 55 -5.65 1.03 2.43
CA ASN A 55 -4.45 0.35 2.88
C ASN A 55 -3.87 -0.45 1.72
N VAL A 56 -2.65 -0.10 1.32
CA VAL A 56 -1.98 -0.68 0.15
C VAL A 56 -0.82 -1.53 0.64
N TYR A 57 -0.84 -2.80 0.31
CA TYR A 57 0.20 -3.75 0.70
C TYR A 57 1.07 -4.05 -0.50
N MET A 58 2.38 -3.85 -0.34
CA MET A 58 3.34 -3.96 -1.41
C MET A 58 4.43 -4.97 -1.05
N LYS A 59 4.84 -5.75 -2.03
CA LYS A 59 5.94 -6.69 -1.89
C LYS A 59 7.16 -6.14 -2.61
N ARG A 60 8.31 -6.15 -1.96
CA ARG A 60 9.56 -5.72 -2.58
C ARG A 60 9.96 -6.69 -3.68
N ILE A 61 10.40 -6.11 -4.80
CA ILE A 61 10.90 -6.87 -5.96
C ILE A 61 12.39 -7.14 -5.79
#